data_17c5506f396779714a52808283852851
#
_entry.id   17c5506f396779714a52808283852851
#
_cell.length_a   1.000
_cell.length_b   1.000
_cell.length_c   1.000
_cell.angle_alpha   90.00
_cell.angle_beta   90.00
_cell.angle_gamma   90.00
#
_symmetry.space_group_name_H-M   'P 1'
#
loop_
_entity.id
_entity.type
_entity.pdbx_description
1 polymer ?
#
loop_
_entity_poly.entity_id
_entity_poly.type
_entity_poly.pdbx_seq_one_letter_code
_entity_poly.pdbx_strand_id
1 'polypeptide(L)'
;MNEKDFHIFFNLSSTKLSIAVFKKFDDSLIFFKEYNCQTDINKSELNFDNIERIIKKSIFEIEKITNSFLNDLYLMIETTKSISIDLSLAKNNDLKKIQRKDVQYLIQDAKQQILRAHYDKDIAHIIVSNYIINNIKYDYLPINVNCEKFSIDIKFI
;
A
#
# COMPACT_ATOMS: atom_id res chain seq x y z
N MET A 1 24.59 18.02 1.66
CA MET A 1 23.81 17.09 0.81
C MET A 1 22.40 17.13 1.34
N ASN A 2 21.42 17.42 0.49
CA ASN A 2 20.03 17.57 0.92
C ASN A 2 19.36 16.21 1.10
N GLU A 3 18.46 16.09 2.08
CA GLU A 3 17.67 14.90 2.45
C GLU A 3 16.93 14.21 1.28
N LYS A 4 16.90 14.83 0.10
CA LYS A 4 16.20 14.35 -1.09
C LYS A 4 17.04 13.49 -2.05
N ASP A 5 18.28 13.19 -1.69
CA ASP A 5 19.23 12.60 -2.65
C ASP A 5 19.25 11.06 -2.67
N PHE A 6 18.44 10.41 -1.82
CA PHE A 6 18.44 8.95 -1.69
C PHE A 6 17.05 8.35 -1.74
N HIS A 7 16.95 7.16 -2.34
CA HIS A 7 15.82 6.26 -2.19
C HIS A 7 16.21 5.12 -1.25
N ILE A 8 15.42 4.92 -0.20
CA ILE A 8 15.66 3.92 0.84
C ILE A 8 14.52 2.92 0.82
N PHE A 9 14.86 1.66 0.63
CA PHE A 9 13.90 0.56 0.54
C PHE A 9 14.15 -0.45 1.64
N PHE A 10 13.10 -0.78 2.38
CA PHE A 10 13.06 -1.89 3.31
C PHE A 10 12.07 -2.91 2.75
N ASN A 11 12.53 -4.13 2.49
CA ASN A 11 11.68 -5.22 2.03
C ASN A 11 11.61 -6.29 3.12
N LEU A 12 10.44 -6.44 3.72
CA LEU A 12 10.14 -7.44 4.74
C LEU A 12 9.37 -8.60 4.12
N SER A 13 10.02 -9.75 4.02
CA SER A 13 9.38 -11.03 3.67
C SER A 13 9.08 -11.86 4.91
N SER A 14 8.50 -13.03 4.73
CA SER A 14 8.23 -13.99 5.82
C SER A 14 9.49 -14.49 6.53
N THR A 15 10.67 -14.36 5.92
CA THR A 15 11.93 -14.91 6.45
C THR A 15 13.05 -13.89 6.58
N LYS A 16 13.01 -12.82 5.80
CA LYS A 16 14.13 -11.88 5.64
C LYS A 16 13.67 -10.43 5.69
N LEU A 17 14.56 -9.58 6.17
CA LEU A 17 14.52 -8.13 5.96
C LEU A 17 15.70 -7.75 5.07
N SER A 18 15.41 -7.24 3.87
CA SER A 18 16.42 -6.70 2.95
C SER A 18 16.34 -5.18 2.96
N ILE A 19 17.48 -4.52 3.01
CA ILE A 19 17.59 -3.05 3.07
C ILE A 19 18.50 -2.61 1.94
N ALA A 20 17.99 -1.68 1.11
CA ALA A 20 18.75 -1.12 -0.01
C ALA A 20 18.64 0.41 -0.02
N VAL A 21 19.74 1.09 -0.35
CA VAL A 21 19.80 2.53 -0.52
C VAL A 21 20.40 2.86 -1.87
N PHE A 22 19.69 3.66 -2.65
CA PHE A 22 20.10 4.13 -3.96
C PHE A 22 20.24 5.65 -3.99
N LYS A 23 21.20 6.14 -4.76
CA LYS A 23 21.23 7.57 -5.09
C LYS A 23 20.14 7.90 -6.11
N LYS A 24 19.42 9.01 -5.91
CA LYS A 24 18.36 9.45 -6.83
C LYS A 24 18.88 9.90 -8.19
N PHE A 25 20.12 10.35 -8.26
CA PHE A 25 20.68 10.95 -9.49
C PHE A 25 21.01 9.92 -10.56
N ASP A 26 21.54 8.77 -10.18
CA ASP A 26 22.09 7.75 -11.10
C ASP A 26 21.61 6.33 -10.76
N ASP A 27 20.64 6.20 -9.83
CA ASP A 27 20.13 4.93 -9.31
C ASP A 27 21.22 3.96 -8.83
N SER A 28 22.41 4.48 -8.49
CA SER A 28 23.49 3.65 -7.99
C SER A 28 23.21 3.13 -6.59
N LEU A 29 23.41 1.82 -6.39
CA LEU A 29 23.29 1.16 -5.09
C LEU A 29 24.50 1.54 -4.21
N ILE A 30 24.25 2.15 -3.05
CA ILE A 30 25.29 2.55 -2.09
C ILE A 30 25.29 1.72 -0.79
N PHE A 31 24.18 1.04 -0.52
CA PHE A 31 24.05 0.18 0.65
C PHE A 31 23.10 -0.97 0.35
N PHE A 32 23.49 -2.19 0.72
CA PHE A 32 22.63 -3.35 0.67
C PHE A 32 22.97 -4.30 1.81
N LYS A 33 21.96 -4.72 2.56
CA LYS A 33 22.09 -5.77 3.58
C LYS A 33 20.83 -6.62 3.65
N GLU A 34 21.03 -7.90 3.91
CA GLU A 34 19.96 -8.85 4.21
C GLU A 34 20.17 -9.42 5.62
N TYR A 35 19.06 -9.57 6.32
CA TYR A 35 19.01 -10.15 7.65
C TYR A 35 17.97 -11.26 7.69
N ASN A 36 18.29 -12.37 8.31
CA ASN A 36 17.31 -13.40 8.61
C ASN A 36 16.48 -12.95 9.82
N CYS A 37 15.15 -12.93 9.67
CA CYS A 37 14.19 -12.50 10.68
C CYS A 37 13.45 -13.64 11.37
N GLN A 38 13.72 -14.90 10.98
CA GLN A 38 13.15 -16.07 11.63
C GLN A 38 13.88 -16.37 12.93
N THR A 39 13.12 -16.65 13.98
CA THR A 39 13.67 -17.12 15.28
C THR A 39 13.73 -18.63 15.39
N ASP A 40 12.88 -19.34 14.63
CA ASP A 40 12.76 -20.80 14.70
C ASP A 40 12.38 -21.34 13.34
N ILE A 41 13.11 -22.35 12.86
CA ILE A 41 12.86 -22.99 11.55
C ILE A 41 11.43 -23.59 11.49
N ASN A 42 10.81 -23.83 12.65
CA ASN A 42 9.48 -24.44 12.78
C ASN A 42 8.33 -23.45 13.06
N LYS A 43 8.60 -22.15 13.24
CA LYS A 43 7.58 -21.13 13.47
C LYS A 43 7.59 -20.12 12.36
N SER A 44 6.46 -19.99 11.65
CA SER A 44 6.24 -18.98 10.60
C SER A 44 5.97 -17.56 11.16
N GLU A 45 6.33 -17.31 12.43
CA GLU A 45 6.08 -16.02 13.08
C GLU A 45 7.33 -15.12 12.99
N LEU A 46 7.10 -13.89 12.58
CA LEU A 46 8.13 -12.85 12.58
C LEU A 46 8.44 -12.43 14.02
N ASN A 47 9.72 -12.35 14.35
CA ASN A 47 10.16 -11.75 15.61
C ASN A 47 10.27 -10.24 15.47
N PHE A 48 9.22 -9.52 15.84
CA PHE A 48 9.16 -8.07 15.72
C PHE A 48 10.23 -7.35 16.55
N ASP A 49 10.61 -7.84 17.74
CA ASP A 49 11.66 -7.24 18.56
C ASP A 49 13.03 -7.32 17.86
N ASN A 50 13.31 -8.45 17.21
CA ASN A 50 14.53 -8.62 16.43
C ASN A 50 14.52 -7.71 15.19
N ILE A 51 13.40 -7.62 14.51
CA ILE A 51 13.21 -6.74 13.33
C ILE A 51 13.43 -5.28 13.75
N GLU A 52 12.84 -4.82 14.84
CA GLU A 52 13.00 -3.47 15.35
C GLU A 52 14.47 -3.15 15.65
N ARG A 53 15.18 -4.07 16.31
CA ARG A 53 16.61 -3.92 16.59
C ARG A 53 17.45 -3.81 15.30
N ILE A 54 17.15 -4.63 14.32
CA ILE A 54 17.85 -4.61 13.01
C ILE A 54 17.58 -3.28 12.30
N ILE A 55 16.33 -2.84 12.27
CA ILE A 55 15.93 -1.57 11.65
C ILE A 55 16.67 -0.39 12.29
N LYS A 56 16.65 -0.29 13.62
CA LYS A 56 17.35 0.79 14.34
C LYS A 56 18.85 0.82 14.04
N LYS A 57 19.49 -0.35 14.03
CA LYS A 57 20.92 -0.45 13.69
C LYS A 57 21.18 -0.03 12.23
N SER A 58 20.34 -0.48 11.31
CA SER A 58 20.51 -0.17 9.89
C SER A 58 20.26 1.31 9.57
N ILE A 59 19.27 1.93 10.19
CA ILE A 59 19.04 3.38 10.09
C ILE A 59 20.31 4.14 10.48
N PHE A 60 20.90 3.82 11.63
CA PHE A 60 22.12 4.48 12.08
C PHE A 60 23.31 4.29 11.12
N GLU A 61 23.48 3.09 10.54
CA GLU A 61 24.51 2.82 9.54
C GLU A 61 24.27 3.63 8.25
N ILE A 62 23.02 3.71 7.79
CA ILE A 62 22.66 4.45 6.58
C ILE A 62 22.87 5.95 6.79
N GLU A 63 22.44 6.51 7.92
CA GLU A 63 22.63 7.92 8.26
C GLU A 63 24.12 8.29 8.29
N LYS A 64 24.99 7.40 8.76
CA LYS A 64 26.44 7.57 8.67
C LYS A 64 26.96 7.61 7.24
N ILE A 65 26.47 6.73 6.37
CA ILE A 65 26.93 6.64 4.97
C ILE A 65 26.43 7.82 4.15
N THR A 66 25.17 8.20 4.36
CA THR A 66 24.51 9.31 3.64
C THR A 66 24.85 10.67 4.22
N ASN A 67 25.40 10.73 5.43
CA ASN A 67 25.64 11.93 6.22
C ASN A 67 24.38 12.82 6.35
N SER A 68 23.22 12.18 6.47
CA SER A 68 21.91 12.86 6.62
C SER A 68 20.95 11.98 7.43
N PHE A 69 20.02 12.61 8.13
CA PHE A 69 18.93 11.90 8.82
C PHE A 69 17.92 11.34 7.81
N LEU A 70 17.38 10.17 8.12
CA LEU A 70 16.35 9.54 7.30
C LEU A 70 14.97 10.08 7.69
N ASN A 71 14.29 10.74 6.76
CA ASN A 71 12.91 11.22 6.97
C ASN A 71 11.88 10.32 6.27
N ASP A 72 12.25 9.75 5.12
CA ASP A 72 11.36 8.95 4.28
C ASP A 72 12.01 7.63 3.92
N LEU A 73 11.21 6.57 3.93
CA LEU A 73 11.59 5.25 3.43
C LEU A 73 10.40 4.57 2.74
N TYR A 74 10.70 3.67 1.82
CA TYR A 74 9.72 2.79 1.20
C TYR A 74 9.75 1.44 1.90
N LEU A 75 8.64 1.07 2.55
CA LEU A 75 8.47 -0.25 3.14
C LEU A 75 7.68 -1.14 2.15
N MET A 76 8.31 -2.20 1.69
CA MET A 76 7.67 -3.28 0.94
C MET A 76 7.44 -4.45 1.87
N ILE A 77 6.22 -4.99 1.87
CA ILE A 77 5.86 -6.17 2.67
C ILE A 77 5.47 -7.27 1.71
N GLU A 78 6.27 -8.33 1.70
CA GLU A 78 5.99 -9.53 0.91
C GLU A 78 5.31 -10.57 1.80
N THR A 79 4.07 -10.89 1.48
CA THR A 79 3.31 -11.91 2.20
C THR A 79 2.56 -12.81 1.22
N THR A 80 2.68 -14.12 1.45
CA THR A 80 1.94 -15.14 0.69
C THR A 80 0.48 -15.25 1.12
N LYS A 81 0.11 -14.60 2.23
CA LYS A 81 -1.25 -14.64 2.80
C LYS A 81 -2.13 -13.47 2.34
N SER A 82 -1.56 -12.46 1.69
CA SER A 82 -2.36 -11.37 1.13
C SER A 82 -3.00 -11.77 -0.18
N ILE A 83 -4.22 -11.32 -0.36
CA ILE A 83 -4.96 -11.46 -1.62
C ILE A 83 -5.33 -10.06 -2.10
N SER A 84 -5.42 -9.91 -3.41
CA SER A 84 -5.94 -8.69 -4.04
C SER A 84 -7.23 -9.02 -4.77
N ILE A 85 -8.30 -8.29 -4.48
CA ILE A 85 -9.62 -8.49 -5.06
C ILE A 85 -10.06 -7.20 -5.73
N ASP A 86 -10.37 -7.28 -7.03
CA ASP A 86 -10.95 -6.18 -7.78
C ASP A 86 -12.48 -6.37 -7.83
N LEU A 87 -13.22 -5.31 -7.48
CA LEU A 87 -14.68 -5.30 -7.45
C LEU A 87 -15.21 -4.02 -8.10
N SER A 88 -16.18 -4.16 -8.99
CA SER A 88 -16.89 -3.03 -9.59
C SER A 88 -18.32 -2.96 -9.05
N LEU A 89 -18.69 -1.80 -8.52
CA LEU A 89 -20.03 -1.54 -8.03
C LEU A 89 -20.67 -0.37 -8.77
N ALA A 90 -21.95 -0.51 -9.09
CA ALA A 90 -22.74 0.49 -9.79
C ALA A 90 -23.98 0.89 -9.00
N LYS A 91 -24.37 2.14 -9.16
CA LYS A 91 -25.59 2.72 -8.62
C LYS A 91 -26.31 3.56 -9.67
N ASN A 92 -27.62 3.43 -9.77
CA ASN A 92 -28.43 4.39 -10.51
C ASN A 92 -28.53 5.70 -9.70
N ASN A 93 -28.33 6.82 -10.35
CA ASN A 93 -28.27 8.13 -9.69
C ASN A 93 -29.41 9.08 -10.12
N ASP A 94 -30.34 8.60 -10.97
CA ASP A 94 -31.56 9.30 -11.40
C ASP A 94 -31.29 10.73 -11.88
N LEU A 95 -30.25 10.94 -12.67
CA LEU A 95 -29.77 12.23 -13.17
C LEU A 95 -29.39 13.25 -12.10
N LYS A 96 -29.21 12.81 -10.85
CA LYS A 96 -28.77 13.68 -9.75
C LYS A 96 -27.26 13.94 -9.87
N LYS A 97 -26.80 15.00 -9.21
CA LYS A 97 -25.37 15.33 -9.10
C LYS A 97 -24.66 14.34 -8.19
N ILE A 98 -23.50 13.85 -8.63
CA ILE A 98 -22.64 13.00 -7.83
C ILE A 98 -22.09 13.78 -6.65
N GLN A 99 -22.14 13.18 -5.48
CA GLN A 99 -21.62 13.71 -4.22
C GLN A 99 -20.64 12.71 -3.60
N ARG A 100 -19.76 13.19 -2.71
CA ARG A 100 -18.82 12.31 -1.97
C ARG A 100 -19.50 11.18 -1.21
N LYS A 101 -20.72 11.44 -0.68
CA LYS A 101 -21.51 10.41 0.02
C LYS A 101 -21.90 9.23 -0.87
N ASP A 102 -22.07 9.45 -2.19
CA ASP A 102 -22.42 8.37 -3.12
C ASP A 102 -21.24 7.39 -3.27
N VAL A 103 -20.01 7.91 -3.31
CA VAL A 103 -18.78 7.09 -3.30
C VAL A 103 -18.63 6.35 -1.98
N GLN A 104 -18.82 7.04 -0.85
CA GLN A 104 -18.73 6.43 0.48
C GLN A 104 -19.73 5.28 0.63
N TYR A 105 -20.95 5.45 0.12
CA TYR A 105 -21.95 4.40 0.14
C TYR A 105 -21.48 3.16 -0.64
N LEU A 106 -20.98 3.33 -1.88
CA LEU A 106 -20.47 2.21 -2.68
C LEU A 106 -19.27 1.54 -2.05
N ILE A 107 -18.35 2.30 -1.45
CA ILE A 107 -17.20 1.74 -0.73
C ILE A 107 -17.67 0.91 0.47
N GLN A 108 -18.64 1.37 1.24
CA GLN A 108 -19.18 0.63 2.39
C GLN A 108 -19.90 -0.64 1.96
N ASP A 109 -20.67 -0.58 0.88
CA ASP A 109 -21.33 -1.77 0.32
C ASP A 109 -20.31 -2.79 -0.17
N ALA A 110 -19.29 -2.35 -0.94
CA ALA A 110 -18.18 -3.19 -1.38
C ALA A 110 -17.47 -3.85 -0.19
N LYS A 111 -17.14 -3.07 0.84
CA LYS A 111 -16.48 -3.57 2.06
C LYS A 111 -17.30 -4.66 2.73
N GLN A 112 -18.62 -4.47 2.85
CA GLN A 112 -19.48 -5.49 3.44
C GLN A 112 -19.53 -6.78 2.62
N GLN A 113 -19.55 -6.68 1.28
CA GLN A 113 -19.53 -7.84 0.40
C GLN A 113 -18.23 -8.64 0.55
N ILE A 114 -17.08 -7.94 0.57
CA ILE A 114 -15.76 -8.59 0.75
C ILE A 114 -15.67 -9.27 2.12
N LEU A 115 -16.05 -8.61 3.21
CA LEU A 115 -15.98 -9.18 4.56
C LEU A 115 -16.91 -10.38 4.74
N ARG A 116 -18.05 -10.44 4.02
CA ARG A 116 -18.93 -11.61 4.04
C ARG A 116 -18.32 -12.78 3.27
N ALA A 117 -17.66 -12.51 2.14
CA ALA A 117 -17.04 -13.53 1.31
C ALA A 117 -15.72 -14.08 1.90
N HIS A 118 -15.01 -13.24 2.66
CA HIS A 118 -13.69 -13.52 3.24
C HIS A 118 -13.68 -13.17 4.72
N TYR A 119 -14.54 -13.84 5.50
CA TYR A 119 -14.74 -13.58 6.93
C TYR A 119 -13.51 -13.89 7.81
N ASP A 120 -12.55 -14.65 7.29
CA ASP A 120 -11.28 -15.03 7.91
C ASP A 120 -10.15 -14.02 7.65
N LYS A 121 -10.43 -12.91 6.96
CA LYS A 121 -9.43 -11.93 6.54
C LYS A 121 -9.80 -10.51 6.96
N ASP A 122 -8.76 -9.72 7.17
CA ASP A 122 -8.86 -8.28 7.40
C ASP A 122 -8.53 -7.51 6.12
N ILE A 123 -9.16 -6.36 5.95
CA ILE A 123 -8.88 -5.47 4.83
C ILE A 123 -7.77 -4.50 5.25
N ALA A 124 -6.61 -4.61 4.60
CA ALA A 124 -5.47 -3.71 4.82
C ALA A 124 -5.63 -2.38 4.07
N HIS A 125 -6.06 -2.44 2.79
CA HIS A 125 -6.23 -1.26 1.95
C HIS A 125 -7.48 -1.34 1.08
N ILE A 126 -8.07 -0.17 0.83
CA ILE A 126 -9.18 0.03 -0.11
C ILE A 126 -8.75 1.14 -1.08
N ILE A 127 -8.60 0.80 -2.35
CA ILE A 127 -8.13 1.71 -3.39
C ILE A 127 -9.21 1.84 -4.45
N VAL A 128 -9.76 3.05 -4.64
CA VAL A 128 -10.65 3.32 -5.79
C VAL A 128 -9.77 3.56 -7.02
N SER A 129 -9.80 2.62 -7.95
CA SER A 129 -8.97 2.66 -9.15
C SER A 129 -9.57 3.56 -10.23
N ASN A 130 -10.90 3.59 -10.35
CA ASN A 130 -11.60 4.38 -11.34
C ASN A 130 -12.98 4.81 -10.87
N TYR A 131 -13.44 5.92 -11.43
CA TYR A 131 -14.83 6.38 -11.38
C TYR A 131 -15.41 6.30 -12.77
N ILE A 132 -16.60 5.74 -12.92
CA ILE A 132 -17.26 5.58 -14.23
C ILE A 132 -18.62 6.26 -14.18
N ILE A 133 -18.82 7.26 -15.04
CA ILE A 133 -20.03 8.06 -15.11
C ILE A 133 -20.58 7.98 -16.51
N ASN A 134 -21.82 7.49 -16.65
CA ASN A 134 -22.46 7.31 -17.96
C ASN A 134 -21.53 6.61 -18.98
N ASN A 135 -20.80 5.58 -18.55
CA ASN A 135 -19.81 4.80 -19.30
C ASN A 135 -18.50 5.53 -19.66
N ILE A 136 -18.28 6.74 -19.15
CA ILE A 136 -17.01 7.45 -19.30
C ILE A 136 -16.18 7.25 -18.04
N LYS A 137 -14.92 6.87 -18.21
CA LYS A 137 -13.97 6.55 -17.12
C LYS A 137 -13.16 7.79 -16.73
N TYR A 138 -12.99 7.97 -15.41
CA TYR A 138 -12.21 9.04 -14.81
C TYR A 138 -11.26 8.45 -13.74
N ASP A 139 -10.08 8.99 -13.61
CA ASP A 139 -9.09 8.68 -12.57
C ASP A 139 -9.27 9.51 -11.28
N TYR A 140 -10.14 10.50 -11.31
CA TYR A 140 -10.53 11.33 -10.17
C TYR A 140 -12.05 11.40 -10.04
N LEU A 141 -12.56 11.74 -8.85
CA LEU A 141 -13.99 11.89 -8.61
C LEU A 141 -14.52 13.21 -9.23
N PRO A 142 -15.31 13.16 -10.32
CA PRO A 142 -15.93 14.35 -10.89
C PRO A 142 -17.18 14.72 -10.08
N ILE A 143 -17.01 15.59 -9.09
CA ILE A 143 -18.10 16.07 -8.20
C ILE A 143 -19.02 17.02 -8.97
N ASN A 144 -20.31 17.03 -8.61
CA ASN A 144 -21.36 17.89 -9.16
C ASN A 144 -21.72 17.65 -10.63
N VAL A 145 -21.30 16.53 -11.19
CA VAL A 145 -21.74 16.09 -12.52
C VAL A 145 -23.07 15.34 -12.41
N ASN A 146 -24.03 15.67 -13.26
CA ASN A 146 -25.28 14.93 -13.36
C ASN A 146 -25.02 13.58 -14.03
N CYS A 147 -25.51 12.49 -13.45
CA CYS A 147 -25.37 11.18 -14.05
C CYS A 147 -26.62 10.32 -13.84
N GLU A 148 -26.88 9.48 -14.80
CA GLU A 148 -27.89 8.43 -14.72
C GLU A 148 -27.31 7.21 -13.99
N LYS A 149 -26.12 6.78 -14.40
CA LYS A 149 -25.43 5.63 -13.84
C LYS A 149 -24.03 6.03 -13.35
N PHE A 150 -23.75 5.69 -12.13
CA PHE A 150 -22.44 5.87 -11.49
C PHE A 150 -21.88 4.53 -11.02
N SER A 151 -20.64 4.23 -11.35
CA SER A 151 -19.93 3.07 -10.82
C SER A 151 -18.50 3.40 -10.44
N ILE A 152 -17.93 2.56 -9.58
CA ILE A 152 -16.54 2.64 -9.16
C ILE A 152 -15.87 1.27 -9.28
N ASP A 153 -14.60 1.27 -9.68
CA ASP A 153 -13.73 0.10 -9.61
C ASP A 153 -12.88 0.22 -8.35
N ILE A 154 -12.93 -0.78 -7.49
CA ILE A 154 -12.26 -0.79 -6.19
C ILE A 154 -11.35 -2.00 -6.12
N LYS A 155 -10.12 -1.78 -5.66
CA LYS A 155 -9.18 -2.83 -5.30
C LYS A 155 -9.11 -2.95 -3.77
N PHE A 156 -9.31 -4.15 -3.26
CA PHE A 156 -9.10 -4.54 -1.87
C PHE A 156 -7.80 -5.33 -1.74
N ILE A 157 -7.06 -5.05 -0.69
CA ILE A 157 -5.85 -5.78 -0.31
C ILE A 157 -5.98 -6.19 1.15
#